data_c19ab567f596c316ca9d1e944ee0d54c
#
_entry.id   c19ab567f596c316ca9d1e944ee0d54c
#
_cell.length_a   1.000
_cell.length_b   1.000
_cell.length_c   1.000
_cell.angle_alpha   90.00
_cell.angle_beta   90.00
_cell.angle_gamma   90.00
#
_symmetry.space_group_name_H-M   'P 1'
#
loop_
_entity.id
_entity.type
_entity.pdbx_description
1 polymer ?
#
loop_
_entity_poly.entity_id
_entity_poly.type
_entity_poly.pdbx_seq_one_letter_code
_entity_poly.pdbx_strand_id
1 'polypeptide(L)'
;MGLLLIEQAFNGLQFGVMLFLIAAGLTLVFGIMDLVNLSPGSLVMVGAYLATTLIEWTGSFILGILLAMPSTFLVGVIVEIVVLRTLYERDHLDQVLATFGLILFFNELIRIVWGPASLYSGLPESISGHVEILPGVPYPAFRLLIILVGLLVALLIYFIVARTKLGMLIRAGASNREMAGALGVNIGMLFTLVFGLGASFAGLAGMMLGPLTSVEPGMGEPLLILAFVVIIIGGIGSIRGAFIAAVIVGLVDTLGRVFLPMLLRSLVAESTADTVGPALASMLIYILMAGILVFRPRGLFPARTG
;
A
#
# COMPACT_ATOMS: atom_id res chain seq x y z
N MET A 1 -23.47 -2.68 -20.08
CA MET A 1 -22.15 -2.07 -20.28
C MET A 1 -21.91 -0.92 -19.31
N GLY A 2 -22.78 0.12 -19.25
CA GLY A 2 -22.58 1.25 -18.34
C GLY A 2 -22.54 0.90 -16.86
N LEU A 3 -23.45 0.05 -16.39
CA LEU A 3 -23.49 -0.40 -14.98
C LEU A 3 -22.22 -1.18 -14.59
N LEU A 4 -21.75 -2.07 -15.48
CA LEU A 4 -20.50 -2.81 -15.28
C LEU A 4 -19.29 -1.86 -15.20
N LEU A 5 -19.23 -0.82 -16.02
CA LEU A 5 -18.16 0.16 -15.99
C LEU A 5 -18.12 0.92 -14.66
N ILE A 6 -19.29 1.30 -14.14
CA ILE A 6 -19.40 1.96 -12.84
C ILE A 6 -18.93 1.03 -11.72
N GLU A 7 -19.40 -0.20 -11.71
CA GLU A 7 -18.99 -1.21 -10.70
C GLU A 7 -17.46 -1.42 -10.73
N GLN A 8 -16.88 -1.60 -11.93
CA GLN A 8 -15.43 -1.78 -12.06
C GLN A 8 -14.63 -0.51 -11.74
N ALA A 9 -15.19 0.67 -11.95
CA ALA A 9 -14.56 1.92 -11.51
C ALA A 9 -14.50 2.01 -9.97
N PHE A 10 -15.56 1.60 -9.27
CA PHE A 10 -15.53 1.50 -7.80
C PHE A 10 -14.55 0.43 -7.31
N ASN A 11 -14.48 -0.73 -7.97
CA ASN A 11 -13.48 -1.76 -7.66
C ASN A 11 -12.05 -1.23 -7.88
N GLY A 12 -11.82 -0.49 -8.97
CA GLY A 12 -10.54 0.14 -9.26
C GLY A 12 -10.17 1.22 -8.24
N LEU A 13 -11.15 2.01 -7.81
CA LEU A 13 -10.96 3.01 -6.76
C LEU A 13 -10.61 2.34 -5.41
N GLN A 14 -11.34 1.28 -5.03
CA GLN A 14 -11.06 0.50 -3.83
C GLN A 14 -9.65 -0.08 -3.85
N PHE A 15 -9.25 -0.70 -4.95
CA PHE A 15 -7.91 -1.25 -5.10
C PHE A 15 -6.83 -0.15 -5.11
N GLY A 16 -7.08 0.96 -5.81
CA GLY A 16 -6.19 2.13 -5.83
C GLY A 16 -5.97 2.72 -4.44
N VAL A 17 -7.02 2.85 -3.65
CA VAL A 17 -6.91 3.34 -2.26
C VAL A 17 -6.10 2.38 -1.39
N MET A 18 -6.25 1.07 -1.55
CA MET A 18 -5.41 0.09 -0.84
C MET A 18 -3.93 0.21 -1.25
N LEU A 19 -3.65 0.34 -2.54
CA LEU A 19 -2.29 0.59 -3.02
C LEU A 19 -1.72 1.90 -2.47
N PHE A 20 -2.57 2.94 -2.33
CA PHE A 20 -2.16 4.19 -1.72
C PHE A 20 -1.73 4.04 -0.27
N LEU A 21 -2.41 3.22 0.54
CA LEU A 21 -2.02 3.00 1.94
C LEU A 21 -0.58 2.47 2.03
N ILE A 22 -0.21 1.50 1.19
CA ILE A 22 1.14 0.95 1.14
C ILE A 22 2.11 2.00 0.57
N ALA A 23 1.75 2.62 -0.55
CA ALA A 23 2.57 3.62 -1.23
C ALA A 23 2.79 4.87 -0.38
N ALA A 24 1.83 5.27 0.47
CA ALA A 24 1.97 6.40 1.37
C ALA A 24 3.05 6.15 2.43
N GLY A 25 3.06 4.95 3.05
CA GLY A 25 4.12 4.55 3.96
C GLY A 25 5.49 4.55 3.29
N LEU A 26 5.55 3.93 2.11
CA LEU A 26 6.78 3.86 1.32
C LEU A 26 7.25 5.26 0.85
N THR A 27 6.33 6.14 0.44
CA THR A 27 6.63 7.53 0.03
C THR A 27 7.20 8.36 1.18
N LEU A 28 6.67 8.19 2.40
CA LEU A 28 7.19 8.87 3.58
C LEU A 28 8.62 8.42 3.90
N VAL A 29 8.88 7.12 3.84
CA VAL A 29 10.21 6.55 4.10
C VAL A 29 11.21 7.01 3.03
N PHE A 30 10.90 6.83 1.75
CA PHE A 30 11.75 7.29 0.66
C PHE A 30 11.99 8.80 0.67
N GLY A 31 10.93 9.59 0.95
CA GLY A 31 11.01 11.04 0.90
C GLY A 31 11.92 11.67 1.96
N ILE A 32 12.18 10.98 3.08
CA ILE A 32 12.94 11.54 4.20
C ILE A 32 14.25 10.77 4.43
N MET A 33 14.18 9.44 4.35
CA MET A 33 15.29 8.57 4.75
C MET A 33 16.22 8.27 3.58
N ASP A 34 15.79 8.50 2.33
CA ASP A 34 16.50 8.13 1.09
C ASP A 34 16.96 6.66 1.13
N LEU A 35 16.11 5.80 1.70
CA LEU A 35 16.40 4.39 1.94
C LEU A 35 15.58 3.53 0.99
N VAL A 36 16.26 2.69 0.19
CA VAL A 36 15.58 1.67 -0.61
C VAL A 36 15.11 0.55 0.32
N ASN A 37 13.79 0.46 0.51
CA ASN A 37 13.20 -0.43 1.49
C ASN A 37 12.12 -1.32 0.87
N LEU A 38 12.34 -2.63 0.93
CA LEU A 38 11.41 -3.65 0.44
C LEU A 38 10.49 -4.21 1.55
N SER A 39 10.72 -3.84 2.82
CA SER A 39 9.96 -4.40 3.95
C SER A 39 8.48 -4.01 4.05
N PRO A 40 7.96 -2.93 3.43
CA PRO A 40 6.54 -2.60 3.54
C PRO A 40 5.59 -3.71 3.09
N GLY A 41 5.98 -4.56 2.13
CA GLY A 41 5.22 -5.76 1.77
C GLY A 41 5.06 -6.73 2.94
N SER A 42 6.13 -6.99 3.68
CA SER A 42 6.08 -7.83 4.88
C SER A 42 5.20 -7.20 5.98
N LEU A 43 5.20 -5.87 6.10
CA LEU A 43 4.36 -5.18 7.09
C LEU A 43 2.87 -5.24 6.73
N VAL A 44 2.51 -5.30 5.43
CA VAL A 44 1.15 -5.62 4.98
C VAL A 44 0.74 -7.00 5.51
N MET A 45 1.57 -8.00 5.30
CA MET A 45 1.33 -9.37 5.76
C MET A 45 1.22 -9.44 7.29
N VAL A 46 2.18 -8.87 8.01
CA VAL A 46 2.18 -8.83 9.49
C VAL A 46 0.90 -8.17 10.00
N GLY A 47 0.48 -7.05 9.39
CA GLY A 47 -0.77 -6.37 9.76
C GLY A 47 -2.01 -7.24 9.55
N ALA A 48 -2.08 -7.98 8.44
CA ALA A 48 -3.18 -8.90 8.16
C ALA A 48 -3.26 -10.04 9.21
N TYR A 49 -2.12 -10.67 9.53
CA TYR A 49 -2.06 -11.73 10.53
C TYR A 49 -2.40 -11.23 11.94
N LEU A 50 -1.85 -10.09 12.36
CA LEU A 50 -2.18 -9.47 13.65
C LEU A 50 -3.67 -9.12 13.74
N ALA A 51 -4.24 -8.55 12.69
CA ALA A 51 -5.66 -8.21 12.68
C ALA A 51 -6.53 -9.46 12.80
N THR A 52 -6.27 -10.50 12.01
CA THR A 52 -7.03 -11.75 12.06
C THR A 52 -6.99 -12.37 13.45
N THR A 53 -5.80 -12.44 14.05
CA THR A 53 -5.62 -12.97 15.41
C THR A 53 -6.35 -12.12 16.46
N LEU A 54 -6.24 -10.80 16.39
CA LEU A 54 -6.86 -9.92 17.38
C LEU A 54 -8.38 -9.84 17.19
N ILE A 55 -8.91 -9.98 15.98
CA ILE A 55 -10.34 -10.14 15.72
C ILE A 55 -10.86 -11.42 16.38
N GLU A 56 -10.14 -12.53 16.22
CA GLU A 56 -10.48 -13.82 16.81
C GLU A 56 -10.46 -13.75 18.35
N TRP A 57 -9.44 -13.12 18.95
CA TRP A 57 -9.32 -12.99 20.41
C TRP A 57 -10.34 -12.03 21.03
N THR A 58 -10.65 -10.93 20.36
CA THR A 58 -11.58 -9.91 20.88
C THR A 58 -13.03 -10.19 20.53
N GLY A 59 -13.29 -11.07 19.55
CA GLY A 59 -14.62 -11.28 18.98
C GLY A 59 -15.17 -10.05 18.23
N SER A 60 -14.36 -9.01 17.99
CA SER A 60 -14.80 -7.76 17.39
C SER A 60 -13.86 -7.31 16.27
N PHE A 61 -14.42 -7.13 15.08
CA PHE A 61 -13.67 -6.64 13.91
C PHE A 61 -13.06 -5.26 14.16
N ILE A 62 -13.83 -4.34 14.74
CA ILE A 62 -13.36 -2.97 15.00
C ILE A 62 -12.23 -2.95 16.03
N LEU A 63 -12.40 -3.66 17.14
CA LEU A 63 -11.35 -3.73 18.17
C LEU A 63 -10.10 -4.43 17.64
N GLY A 64 -10.26 -5.49 16.85
CA GLY A 64 -9.14 -6.18 16.23
C GLY A 64 -8.29 -5.25 15.37
N ILE A 65 -8.91 -4.46 14.49
CA ILE A 65 -8.21 -3.48 13.65
C ILE A 65 -7.58 -2.37 14.48
N LEU A 66 -8.32 -1.80 15.45
CA LEU A 66 -7.81 -0.73 16.31
C LEU A 66 -6.60 -1.17 17.14
N LEU A 67 -6.53 -2.41 17.57
CA LEU A 67 -5.37 -2.98 18.28
C LEU A 67 -4.25 -3.41 17.32
N ALA A 68 -4.57 -3.89 16.12
CA ALA A 68 -3.59 -4.32 15.15
C ALA A 68 -2.77 -3.14 14.58
N MET A 69 -3.38 -1.95 14.44
CA MET A 69 -2.65 -0.75 13.97
C MET A 69 -1.46 -0.37 14.88
N PRO A 70 -1.64 -0.14 16.20
CA PRO A 70 -0.51 0.15 17.08
C PRO A 70 0.46 -1.04 17.20
N SER A 71 -0.02 -2.28 17.09
CA SER A 71 0.86 -3.44 17.09
C SER A 71 1.76 -3.47 15.86
N THR A 72 1.23 -3.18 14.67
CA THR A 72 2.03 -3.06 13.45
C THR A 72 2.98 -1.85 13.49
N PHE A 73 2.55 -0.73 14.10
CA PHE A 73 3.42 0.41 14.39
C PHE A 73 4.63 -0.02 15.22
N LEU A 74 4.41 -0.76 16.30
CA LEU A 74 5.49 -1.24 17.18
C LEU A 74 6.43 -2.21 16.46
N VAL A 75 5.89 -3.13 15.63
CA VAL A 75 6.73 -3.98 14.77
C VAL A 75 7.59 -3.13 13.85
N GLY A 76 7.02 -2.10 13.20
CA GLY A 76 7.78 -1.15 12.38
C GLY A 76 8.89 -0.46 13.17
N VAL A 77 8.59 0.06 14.36
CA VAL A 77 9.58 0.71 15.24
C VAL A 77 10.72 -0.26 15.59
N ILE A 78 10.41 -1.51 15.91
CA ILE A 78 11.42 -2.53 16.22
C ILE A 78 12.31 -2.80 15.00
N VAL A 79 11.71 -2.99 13.83
CA VAL A 79 12.44 -3.21 12.57
C VAL A 79 13.35 -2.02 12.24
N GLU A 80 12.87 -0.80 12.42
CA GLU A 80 13.67 0.41 12.20
C GLU A 80 14.88 0.44 13.13
N ILE A 81 14.66 0.30 14.44
CA ILE A 81 15.72 0.40 15.44
C ILE A 81 16.77 -0.71 15.29
N VAL A 82 16.32 -1.94 15.05
CA VAL A 82 17.21 -3.13 15.06
C VAL A 82 17.95 -3.30 13.72
N VAL A 83 17.27 -3.00 12.60
CA VAL A 83 17.80 -3.31 11.26
C VAL A 83 18.06 -2.03 10.46
N LEU A 84 17.03 -1.23 10.19
CA LEU A 84 17.13 -0.16 9.21
C LEU A 84 18.04 0.99 9.66
N ARG A 85 18.11 1.27 10.95
CA ARG A 85 18.94 2.32 11.51
C ARG A 85 20.43 2.12 11.18
N THR A 86 20.88 0.88 11.10
CA THR A 86 22.27 0.55 10.74
C THR A 86 22.56 0.68 9.25
N LEU A 87 21.51 0.81 8.42
CA LEU A 87 21.60 0.86 6.97
C LEU A 87 21.58 2.29 6.39
N TYR A 88 21.33 3.32 7.20
CA TYR A 88 21.17 4.69 6.70
C TYR A 88 22.41 5.26 6.00
N GLU A 89 23.58 4.81 6.39
CA GLU A 89 24.87 5.22 5.84
C GLU A 89 25.49 4.17 4.88
N ARG A 90 24.74 3.10 4.57
CA ARG A 90 25.16 2.02 3.69
C ARG A 90 24.71 2.28 2.26
N ASP A 91 25.39 1.64 1.32
CA ASP A 91 25.03 1.69 -0.09
C ASP A 91 23.63 1.12 -0.35
N HIS A 92 22.98 1.61 -1.41
CA HIS A 92 21.63 1.16 -1.80
C HIS A 92 21.55 -0.35 -2.01
N LEU A 93 22.63 -1.01 -2.46
CA LEU A 93 22.65 -2.46 -2.63
C LEU A 93 22.55 -3.18 -1.28
N ASP A 94 23.26 -2.73 -0.26
CA ASP A 94 23.19 -3.27 1.10
C ASP A 94 21.80 -3.10 1.69
N GLN A 95 21.16 -1.94 1.43
CA GLN A 95 19.80 -1.65 1.86
C GLN A 95 18.79 -2.62 1.22
N VAL A 96 18.90 -2.85 -0.09
CA VAL A 96 18.05 -3.80 -0.82
C VAL A 96 18.25 -5.22 -0.30
N LEU A 97 19.50 -5.67 -0.14
CA LEU A 97 19.79 -7.02 0.35
C LEU A 97 19.27 -7.25 1.76
N ALA A 98 19.49 -6.29 2.67
CA ALA A 98 19.03 -6.41 4.05
C ALA A 98 17.48 -6.39 4.14
N THR A 99 16.82 -5.52 3.38
CA THR A 99 15.34 -5.46 3.38
C THR A 99 14.71 -6.64 2.64
N PHE A 100 15.39 -7.23 1.65
CA PHE A 100 15.01 -8.52 1.08
C PHE A 100 15.15 -9.65 2.11
N GLY A 101 16.24 -9.64 2.90
CA GLY A 101 16.40 -10.55 4.03
C GLY A 101 15.26 -10.44 5.05
N LEU A 102 14.74 -9.22 5.29
CA LEU A 102 13.57 -9.02 6.14
C LEU A 102 12.29 -9.66 5.56
N ILE A 103 12.11 -9.64 4.23
CA ILE A 103 10.99 -10.33 3.59
C ILE A 103 11.05 -11.83 3.90
N LEU A 104 12.20 -12.47 3.70
CA LEU A 104 12.40 -13.89 3.97
C LEU A 104 12.20 -14.18 5.47
N PHE A 105 12.76 -13.35 6.35
CA PHE A 105 12.61 -13.48 7.80
C PHE A 105 11.13 -13.43 8.21
N PHE A 106 10.37 -12.44 7.75
CA PHE A 106 8.96 -12.33 8.12
C PHE A 106 8.11 -13.46 7.53
N ASN A 107 8.40 -13.93 6.32
CA ASN A 107 7.69 -15.06 5.73
C ASN A 107 7.88 -16.33 6.58
N GLU A 108 9.11 -16.62 7.01
CA GLU A 108 9.37 -17.78 7.86
C GLU A 108 8.87 -17.57 9.30
N LEU A 109 8.97 -16.38 9.86
CA LEU A 109 8.41 -16.06 11.17
C LEU A 109 6.89 -16.31 11.21
N ILE A 110 6.17 -15.84 10.19
CA ILE A 110 4.73 -16.07 10.05
C ILE A 110 4.42 -17.57 9.99
N ARG A 111 5.17 -18.34 9.19
CA ARG A 111 4.99 -19.80 9.09
C ARG A 111 5.25 -20.52 10.41
N ILE A 112 6.22 -20.05 11.20
CA ILE A 112 6.52 -20.63 12.52
C ILE A 112 5.41 -20.31 13.52
N VAL A 113 4.88 -19.07 13.53
CA VAL A 113 3.92 -18.61 14.55
C VAL A 113 2.48 -19.06 14.22
N TRP A 114 2.05 -18.93 12.95
CA TRP A 114 0.68 -19.21 12.53
C TRP A 114 0.53 -20.46 11.66
N GLY A 115 1.65 -21.03 11.21
CA GLY A 115 1.64 -22.17 10.30
C GLY A 115 1.60 -21.78 8.82
N PRO A 116 1.70 -22.77 7.90
CA PRO A 116 1.70 -22.51 6.46
C PRO A 116 0.29 -22.37 5.86
N ALA A 117 -0.77 -22.67 6.63
CA ALA A 117 -2.14 -22.62 6.14
C ALA A 117 -2.64 -21.18 6.05
N SER A 118 -3.42 -20.89 5.00
CA SER A 118 -4.07 -19.59 4.85
C SER A 118 -5.13 -19.41 5.94
N LEU A 119 -5.17 -18.21 6.54
CA LEU A 119 -6.19 -17.80 7.47
C LEU A 119 -7.31 -17.04 6.73
N TYR A 120 -8.53 -17.22 7.20
CA TYR A 120 -9.70 -16.50 6.68
C TYR A 120 -10.25 -15.60 7.77
N SER A 121 -10.26 -14.30 7.51
CA SER A 121 -10.90 -13.33 8.39
C SER A 121 -12.36 -13.15 7.99
N GLY A 122 -13.29 -13.59 8.85
CA GLY A 122 -14.71 -13.40 8.63
C GLY A 122 -15.11 -11.93 8.72
N LEU A 123 -16.04 -11.50 7.85
CA LEU A 123 -16.66 -10.18 7.96
C LEU A 123 -17.82 -10.22 8.96
N PRO A 124 -17.98 -9.19 9.81
CA PRO A 124 -19.18 -9.03 10.63
C PRO A 124 -20.44 -8.94 9.76
N GLU A 125 -21.55 -9.47 10.23
CA GLU A 125 -22.84 -9.43 9.52
C GLU A 125 -23.26 -8.01 9.14
N SER A 126 -22.91 -7.02 9.98
CA SER A 126 -23.23 -5.60 9.76
C SER A 126 -22.59 -4.98 8.50
N ILE A 127 -21.51 -5.55 8.01
CA ILE A 127 -20.75 -5.03 6.85
C ILE A 127 -20.56 -6.08 5.74
N SER A 128 -21.13 -7.27 5.89
CA SER A 128 -21.13 -8.34 4.87
C SER A 128 -22.19 -8.13 3.78
N GLY A 129 -23.15 -7.21 4.01
CA GLY A 129 -24.25 -6.91 3.10
C GLY A 129 -23.84 -6.13 1.84
N HIS A 130 -24.84 -5.83 1.00
CA HIS A 130 -24.70 -5.00 -0.19
C HIS A 130 -25.45 -3.67 0.02
N VAL A 131 -24.90 -2.60 -0.49
CA VAL A 131 -25.51 -1.26 -0.53
C VAL A 131 -25.76 -0.91 -1.99
N GLU A 132 -26.96 -0.45 -2.32
CA GLU A 132 -27.24 0.08 -3.65
C GLU A 132 -26.61 1.46 -3.80
N ILE A 133 -25.53 1.56 -4.59
CA ILE A 133 -24.90 2.85 -4.92
C ILE A 133 -25.75 3.61 -5.93
N LEU A 134 -26.30 2.89 -6.89
CA LEU A 134 -27.24 3.39 -7.92
C LEU A 134 -28.35 2.36 -8.09
N PRO A 135 -29.56 2.74 -8.54
CA PRO A 135 -30.62 1.81 -8.82
C PRO A 135 -30.14 0.66 -9.74
N GLY A 136 -30.17 -0.58 -9.20
CA GLY A 136 -29.72 -1.77 -9.92
C GLY A 136 -28.21 -2.06 -9.87
N VAL A 137 -27.43 -1.37 -9.04
CA VAL A 137 -25.99 -1.65 -8.80
C VAL A 137 -25.77 -1.98 -7.32
N PRO A 138 -25.99 -3.23 -6.88
CA PRO A 138 -25.64 -3.66 -5.54
C PRO A 138 -24.11 -3.76 -5.43
N TYR A 139 -23.52 -3.09 -4.43
CA TYR A 139 -22.08 -3.10 -4.20
C TYR A 139 -21.75 -3.56 -2.78
N PRO A 140 -20.72 -4.39 -2.55
CA PRO A 140 -20.40 -4.90 -1.22
C PRO A 140 -20.08 -3.76 -0.25
N ALA A 141 -20.77 -3.72 0.89
CA ALA A 141 -20.59 -2.67 1.90
C ALA A 141 -19.15 -2.58 2.42
N PHE A 142 -18.48 -3.72 2.55
CA PHE A 142 -17.08 -3.75 2.99
C PHE A 142 -16.13 -3.07 2.01
N ARG A 143 -16.34 -3.18 0.70
CA ARG A 143 -15.51 -2.46 -0.29
C ARG A 143 -15.71 -0.95 -0.21
N LEU A 144 -16.93 -0.48 0.09
CA LEU A 144 -17.19 0.93 0.37
C LEU A 144 -16.49 1.39 1.65
N LEU A 145 -16.48 0.54 2.68
CA LEU A 145 -15.74 0.82 3.92
C LEU A 145 -14.23 1.00 3.63
N ILE A 146 -13.63 0.14 2.80
CA ILE A 146 -12.22 0.29 2.40
C ILE A 146 -11.98 1.64 1.71
N ILE A 147 -12.83 2.04 0.77
CA ILE A 147 -12.72 3.34 0.10
C ILE A 147 -12.79 4.46 1.14
N LEU A 148 -13.77 4.42 2.03
CA LEU A 148 -13.94 5.43 3.08
C LEU A 148 -12.72 5.51 4.00
N VAL A 149 -12.27 4.38 4.53
CA VAL A 149 -11.10 4.31 5.42
C VAL A 149 -9.85 4.83 4.71
N GLY A 150 -9.61 4.44 3.47
CA GLY A 150 -8.46 4.91 2.74
C GLY A 150 -8.51 6.40 2.40
N LEU A 151 -9.67 6.96 2.08
CA LEU A 151 -9.84 8.41 1.90
C LEU A 151 -9.62 9.16 3.21
N LEU A 152 -10.12 8.64 4.35
CA LEU A 152 -9.86 9.22 5.67
C LEU A 152 -8.37 9.20 6.01
N VAL A 153 -7.67 8.10 5.74
CA VAL A 153 -6.21 8.01 5.93
C VAL A 153 -5.48 8.96 4.99
N ALA A 154 -5.89 9.08 3.73
CA ALA A 154 -5.31 10.06 2.81
C ALA A 154 -5.44 11.50 3.33
N LEU A 155 -6.62 11.85 3.84
CA LEU A 155 -6.88 13.14 4.46
C LEU A 155 -6.05 13.34 5.73
N LEU A 156 -5.95 12.31 6.58
CA LEU A 156 -5.14 12.31 7.80
C LEU A 156 -3.66 12.54 7.48
N ILE A 157 -3.10 11.81 6.53
CA ILE A 157 -1.70 11.96 6.09
C ILE A 157 -1.48 13.37 5.54
N TYR A 158 -2.39 13.85 4.69
CA TYR A 158 -2.32 15.22 4.19
C TYR A 158 -2.33 16.26 5.33
N PHE A 159 -3.20 16.10 6.32
CA PHE A 159 -3.26 16.98 7.48
C PHE A 159 -1.97 16.91 8.31
N ILE A 160 -1.50 15.69 8.62
CA ILE A 160 -0.25 15.49 9.37
C ILE A 160 0.91 16.20 8.68
N VAL A 161 1.09 15.96 7.37
CA VAL A 161 2.24 16.48 6.61
C VAL A 161 2.10 17.99 6.35
N ALA A 162 0.89 18.49 6.05
CA ALA A 162 0.70 19.88 5.67
C ALA A 162 0.54 20.84 6.87
N ARG A 163 -0.01 20.35 8.00
CA ARG A 163 -0.52 21.23 9.07
C ARG A 163 0.07 20.98 10.45
N THR A 164 0.89 19.93 10.65
CA THR A 164 1.45 19.60 11.98
C THR A 164 2.94 19.93 12.09
N LYS A 165 3.43 20.01 13.35
CA LYS A 165 4.87 20.14 13.64
C LYS A 165 5.65 18.93 13.09
N LEU A 166 5.09 17.71 13.18
CA LEU A 166 5.70 16.52 12.61
C LEU A 166 5.91 16.67 11.09
N GLY A 167 4.91 17.19 10.37
CA GLY A 167 5.04 17.44 8.94
C GLY A 167 6.09 18.52 8.60
N MET A 168 6.28 19.53 9.46
CA MET A 168 7.38 20.48 9.33
C MET A 168 8.74 19.77 9.45
N LEU A 169 8.92 18.92 10.47
CA LEU A 169 10.15 18.15 10.70
C LEU A 169 10.42 17.17 9.55
N ILE A 170 9.36 16.51 9.04
CA ILE A 170 9.41 15.64 7.86
C ILE A 170 9.98 16.40 6.66
N ARG A 171 9.44 17.57 6.33
CA ARG A 171 9.90 18.37 5.19
C ARG A 171 11.31 18.93 5.41
N ALA A 172 11.65 19.34 6.62
CA ALA A 172 13.00 19.80 6.95
C ALA A 172 14.03 18.67 6.80
N GLY A 173 13.74 17.47 7.33
CA GLY A 173 14.59 16.30 7.19
C GLY A 173 14.73 15.82 5.75
N ALA A 174 13.66 15.90 4.95
CA ALA A 174 13.69 15.58 3.52
C ALA A 174 14.50 16.58 2.67
N SER A 175 14.53 17.86 3.08
CA SER A 175 15.30 18.90 2.39
C SER A 175 16.80 18.84 2.74
N ASN A 176 17.13 18.80 4.01
CA ASN A 176 18.51 18.69 4.49
C ASN A 176 18.56 18.12 5.91
N ARG A 177 18.85 16.81 6.01
CA ARG A 177 18.89 16.09 7.30
C ARG A 177 20.02 16.58 8.23
N GLU A 178 21.17 16.97 7.68
CA GLU A 178 22.31 17.44 8.47
C GLU A 178 22.00 18.80 9.11
N MET A 179 21.47 19.71 8.31
CA MET A 179 21.06 21.04 8.80
C MET A 179 19.92 20.93 9.82
N ALA A 180 18.93 20.08 9.58
CA ALA A 180 17.85 19.84 10.54
C ALA A 180 18.39 19.29 11.86
N GLY A 181 19.36 18.38 11.81
CA GLY A 181 20.06 17.85 12.98
C GLY A 181 20.85 18.94 13.73
N ALA A 182 21.57 19.79 13.01
CA ALA A 182 22.30 20.93 13.59
C ALA A 182 21.38 21.95 14.27
N LEU A 183 20.14 22.09 13.80
CA LEU A 183 19.08 22.90 14.42
C LEU A 183 18.38 22.22 15.62
N GLY A 184 18.87 21.05 16.06
CA GLY A 184 18.38 20.35 17.25
C GLY A 184 17.26 19.35 16.99
N VAL A 185 16.94 19.02 15.73
CA VAL A 185 15.98 17.98 15.42
C VAL A 185 16.60 16.60 15.66
N ASN A 186 15.97 15.77 16.47
CA ASN A 186 16.38 14.37 16.64
C ASN A 186 15.95 13.56 15.41
N ILE A 187 16.87 13.45 14.44
CA ILE A 187 16.63 12.77 13.16
C ILE A 187 16.31 11.27 13.37
N GLY A 188 17.01 10.61 14.31
CA GLY A 188 16.73 9.20 14.62
C GLY A 188 15.30 8.98 15.09
N MET A 189 14.82 9.79 16.03
CA MET A 189 13.43 9.71 16.51
C MET A 189 12.42 10.05 15.40
N LEU A 190 12.74 11.02 14.55
CA LEU A 190 11.90 11.37 13.41
C LEU A 190 11.75 10.18 12.46
N PHE A 191 12.85 9.50 12.13
CA PHE A 191 12.86 8.33 11.24
C PHE A 191 12.06 7.17 11.84
N THR A 192 12.25 6.88 13.12
CA THR A 192 11.49 5.85 13.85
C THR A 192 9.98 6.11 13.78
N LEU A 193 9.54 7.35 14.05
CA LEU A 193 8.12 7.72 13.99
C LEU A 193 7.56 7.60 12.57
N VAL A 194 8.29 8.08 11.58
CA VAL A 194 7.86 8.04 10.18
C VAL A 194 7.77 6.60 9.68
N PHE A 195 8.76 5.78 10.01
CA PHE A 195 8.74 4.36 9.63
C PHE A 195 7.62 3.60 10.33
N GLY A 196 7.42 3.82 11.63
CA GLY A 196 6.30 3.23 12.37
C GLY A 196 4.92 3.63 11.81
N LEU A 197 4.74 4.89 11.44
CA LEU A 197 3.51 5.34 10.74
C LEU A 197 3.35 4.66 9.38
N GLY A 198 4.43 4.56 8.59
CA GLY A 198 4.43 3.83 7.32
C GLY A 198 4.05 2.37 7.49
N ALA A 199 4.59 1.71 8.54
CA ALA A 199 4.24 0.35 8.92
C ALA A 199 2.76 0.19 9.28
N SER A 200 2.19 1.15 10.04
CA SER A 200 0.76 1.16 10.37
C SER A 200 -0.12 1.26 9.13
N PHE A 201 0.24 2.10 8.17
CA PHE A 201 -0.55 2.26 6.93
C PHE A 201 -0.45 1.02 6.04
N ALA A 202 0.75 0.44 5.89
CA ALA A 202 0.94 -0.82 5.19
C ALA A 202 0.16 -1.96 5.87
N GLY A 203 0.25 -2.05 7.20
CA GLY A 203 -0.52 -3.00 7.99
C GLY A 203 -2.02 -2.83 7.83
N LEU A 204 -2.52 -1.59 7.83
CA LEU A 204 -3.94 -1.29 7.60
C LEU A 204 -4.41 -1.77 6.22
N ALA A 205 -3.57 -1.62 5.17
CA ALA A 205 -3.89 -2.20 3.86
C ALA A 205 -4.04 -3.73 3.93
N GLY A 206 -3.14 -4.41 4.65
CA GLY A 206 -3.23 -5.85 4.89
C GLY A 206 -4.49 -6.25 5.69
N MET A 207 -4.82 -5.50 6.73
CA MET A 207 -6.04 -5.70 7.54
C MET A 207 -7.31 -5.58 6.71
N MET A 208 -7.35 -4.63 5.79
CA MET A 208 -8.49 -4.43 4.89
C MET A 208 -8.52 -5.47 3.75
N LEU A 209 -7.37 -6.00 3.35
CA LEU A 209 -7.28 -7.02 2.32
C LEU A 209 -7.69 -8.40 2.83
N GLY A 210 -7.34 -8.75 4.08
CA GLY A 210 -7.58 -10.07 4.67
C GLY A 210 -8.98 -10.63 4.44
N PRO A 211 -10.07 -9.87 4.71
CA PRO A 211 -11.43 -10.34 4.46
C PRO A 211 -11.83 -10.46 2.98
N LEU A 212 -11.07 -9.87 2.05
CA LEU A 212 -11.33 -9.96 0.60
C LEU A 212 -10.64 -11.15 -0.05
N THR A 213 -9.52 -11.55 0.54
CA THR A 213 -8.67 -12.64 0.05
C THR A 213 -8.36 -13.59 1.21
N SER A 214 -7.45 -14.53 1.00
CA SER A 214 -6.85 -15.27 2.10
C SER A 214 -5.67 -14.50 2.69
N VAL A 215 -5.45 -14.65 3.99
CA VAL A 215 -4.23 -14.17 4.66
C VAL A 215 -3.22 -15.31 4.62
N GLU A 216 -2.17 -15.13 3.84
CA GLU A 216 -1.17 -16.18 3.58
C GLU A 216 0.27 -15.63 3.59
N PRO A 217 1.27 -16.49 3.88
CA PRO A 217 2.67 -16.08 3.81
C PRO A 217 3.02 -15.59 2.40
N GLY A 218 3.68 -14.43 2.30
CA GLY A 218 4.06 -13.82 1.02
C GLY A 218 3.00 -12.92 0.38
N MET A 219 1.80 -12.78 0.95
CA MET A 219 0.70 -11.98 0.37
C MET A 219 1.06 -10.51 0.09
N GLY A 220 2.06 -9.97 0.78
CA GLY A 220 2.45 -8.57 0.64
C GLY A 220 3.40 -8.29 -0.52
N GLU A 221 4.09 -9.31 -1.06
CA GLU A 221 5.11 -9.13 -2.09
C GLU A 221 4.55 -8.60 -3.42
N PRO A 222 3.44 -9.14 -3.98
CA PRO A 222 2.85 -8.59 -5.19
C PRO A 222 2.37 -7.15 -5.02
N LEU A 223 1.86 -6.81 -3.83
CA LEU A 223 1.39 -5.47 -3.51
C LEU A 223 2.53 -4.48 -3.37
N LEU A 224 3.68 -4.91 -2.87
CA LEU A 224 4.89 -4.10 -2.79
C LEU A 224 5.35 -3.65 -4.18
N ILE A 225 5.37 -4.57 -5.16
CA ILE A 225 5.75 -4.25 -6.55
C ILE A 225 4.82 -3.16 -7.10
N LEU A 226 3.50 -3.31 -6.91
CA LEU A 226 2.54 -2.32 -7.35
C LEU A 226 2.67 -0.98 -6.61
N ALA A 227 3.01 -0.99 -5.32
CA ALA A 227 3.28 0.22 -4.56
C ALA A 227 4.52 0.96 -5.09
N PHE A 228 5.57 0.24 -5.51
CA PHE A 228 6.71 0.84 -6.20
C PHE A 228 6.30 1.50 -7.53
N VAL A 229 5.50 0.83 -8.34
CA VAL A 229 4.95 1.42 -9.58
C VAL A 229 4.19 2.70 -9.26
N VAL A 230 3.37 2.70 -8.21
CA VAL A 230 2.60 3.87 -7.78
C VAL A 230 3.50 5.04 -7.39
N ILE A 231 4.54 4.82 -6.57
CA ILE A 231 5.43 5.92 -6.17
C ILE A 231 6.29 6.44 -7.30
N ILE A 232 6.69 5.58 -8.24
CA ILE A 232 7.43 5.97 -9.45
C ILE A 232 6.54 6.83 -10.36
N ILE A 233 5.32 6.39 -10.65
CA ILE A 233 4.34 7.15 -11.43
C ILE A 233 4.00 8.48 -10.74
N GLY A 234 3.75 8.44 -9.43
CA GLY A 234 3.37 9.59 -8.63
C GLY A 234 4.47 10.64 -8.49
N GLY A 235 5.71 10.18 -8.47
CA GLY A 235 6.92 10.93 -8.13
C GLY A 235 7.38 10.64 -6.71
N ILE A 236 8.62 10.17 -6.58
CA ILE A 236 9.22 9.75 -5.30
C ILE A 236 9.15 10.89 -4.28
N GLY A 237 8.70 10.60 -3.06
CA GLY A 237 8.53 11.58 -1.98
C GLY A 237 7.28 12.46 -2.07
N SER A 238 6.42 12.28 -3.08
CA SER A 238 5.20 13.07 -3.27
C SER A 238 3.94 12.30 -2.84
N ILE A 239 3.39 12.61 -1.66
CA ILE A 239 2.16 11.97 -1.16
C ILE A 239 0.97 12.24 -2.09
N ARG A 240 0.85 13.47 -2.62
CA ARG A 240 -0.21 13.81 -3.58
C ARG A 240 -0.06 13.01 -4.86
N GLY A 241 1.19 12.90 -5.35
CA GLY A 241 1.50 12.09 -6.51
C GLY A 241 1.18 10.62 -6.29
N ALA A 242 1.56 10.06 -5.16
CA ALA A 242 1.27 8.68 -4.78
C ALA A 242 -0.24 8.40 -4.74
N PHE A 243 -1.06 9.32 -4.19
CA PHE A 243 -2.52 9.16 -4.15
C PHE A 243 -3.13 9.13 -5.57
N ILE A 244 -2.77 10.10 -6.41
CA ILE A 244 -3.30 10.18 -7.79
C ILE A 244 -2.83 8.97 -8.61
N ALA A 245 -1.56 8.61 -8.52
CA ALA A 245 -1.01 7.45 -9.20
C ALA A 245 -1.66 6.15 -8.74
N ALA A 246 -1.91 5.98 -7.43
CA ALA A 246 -2.57 4.80 -6.89
C ALA A 246 -3.99 4.63 -7.45
N VAL A 247 -4.76 5.72 -7.53
CA VAL A 247 -6.09 5.70 -8.13
C VAL A 247 -6.02 5.36 -9.63
N ILE A 248 -5.07 5.96 -10.38
CA ILE A 248 -4.88 5.65 -11.79
C ILE A 248 -4.49 4.18 -12.00
N VAL A 249 -3.51 3.68 -11.23
CA VAL A 249 -3.06 2.29 -11.32
C VAL A 249 -4.19 1.32 -10.96
N GLY A 250 -4.95 1.59 -9.89
CA GLY A 250 -6.09 0.78 -9.51
C GLY A 250 -7.18 0.73 -10.56
N LEU A 251 -7.49 1.87 -11.19
CA LEU A 251 -8.46 1.93 -12.29
C LEU A 251 -7.95 1.19 -13.53
N VAL A 252 -6.71 1.41 -13.93
CA VAL A 252 -6.11 0.76 -15.11
C VAL A 252 -6.02 -0.75 -14.93
N ASP A 253 -5.61 -1.23 -13.74
CA ASP A 253 -5.58 -2.67 -13.44
C ASP A 253 -6.98 -3.29 -13.53
N THR A 254 -7.93 -2.72 -12.82
CA THR A 254 -9.27 -3.31 -12.70
C THR A 254 -10.05 -3.24 -14.02
N LEU A 255 -10.04 -2.08 -14.67
CA LEU A 255 -10.70 -1.92 -15.99
C LEU A 255 -10.00 -2.76 -17.05
N GLY A 256 -8.66 -2.81 -17.02
CA GLY A 256 -7.87 -3.61 -17.95
C GLY A 256 -8.20 -5.10 -17.88
N ARG A 257 -8.27 -5.65 -16.67
CA ARG A 257 -8.60 -7.08 -16.45
C ARG A 257 -9.98 -7.46 -16.95
N VAL A 258 -10.95 -6.55 -16.92
CA VAL A 258 -12.33 -6.83 -17.35
C VAL A 258 -12.53 -6.51 -18.82
N PHE A 259 -12.10 -5.34 -19.27
CA PHE A 259 -12.44 -4.88 -20.63
C PHE A 259 -11.46 -5.36 -21.71
N LEU A 260 -10.19 -5.64 -21.38
CA LEU A 260 -9.24 -6.07 -22.39
C LEU A 260 -9.54 -7.47 -22.95
N PRO A 261 -9.85 -8.50 -22.11
CA PRO A 261 -10.31 -9.78 -22.65
C PRO A 261 -11.59 -9.64 -23.48
N MET A 262 -12.53 -8.79 -23.04
CA MET A 262 -13.77 -8.54 -23.78
C MET A 262 -13.51 -7.89 -25.15
N LEU A 263 -12.58 -6.95 -25.24
CA LEU A 263 -12.16 -6.36 -26.48
C LEU A 263 -11.44 -7.38 -27.39
N LEU A 264 -10.56 -8.21 -26.81
CA LEU A 264 -9.81 -9.21 -27.57
C LEU A 264 -10.72 -10.29 -28.17
N ARG A 265 -11.79 -10.70 -27.46
CA ARG A 265 -12.79 -11.64 -27.99
C ARG A 265 -13.47 -11.16 -29.27
N SER A 266 -13.49 -9.84 -29.54
CA SER A 266 -13.99 -9.30 -30.82
C SER A 266 -12.97 -9.33 -31.95
N LEU A 267 -11.68 -9.58 -31.66
CA LEU A 267 -10.58 -9.49 -32.61
C LEU A 267 -9.90 -10.86 -32.89
N VAL A 268 -9.91 -11.77 -31.91
CA VAL A 268 -9.25 -13.06 -31.98
C VAL A 268 -10.16 -14.18 -31.44
N ALA A 269 -9.77 -15.44 -31.65
CA ALA A 269 -10.51 -16.58 -31.11
C ALA A 269 -10.67 -16.51 -29.61
N GLU A 270 -11.84 -16.94 -29.09
CA GLU A 270 -12.22 -16.83 -27.69
C GLU A 270 -11.17 -17.46 -26.73
N SER A 271 -10.67 -18.65 -27.06
CA SER A 271 -9.62 -19.34 -26.29
C SER A 271 -8.32 -18.53 -26.18
N THR A 272 -7.96 -17.81 -27.24
CA THR A 272 -6.77 -16.94 -27.27
C THR A 272 -7.03 -15.67 -26.45
N ALA A 273 -8.21 -15.06 -26.57
CA ALA A 273 -8.59 -13.87 -25.80
C ALA A 273 -8.59 -14.15 -24.30
N ASP A 274 -9.07 -15.31 -23.87
CA ASP A 274 -9.14 -15.69 -22.45
C ASP A 274 -7.76 -16.00 -21.84
N THR A 275 -6.80 -16.44 -22.64
CA THR A 275 -5.43 -16.69 -22.19
C THR A 275 -4.58 -15.42 -22.22
N VAL A 276 -4.63 -14.68 -23.30
CA VAL A 276 -3.76 -13.51 -23.54
C VAL A 276 -4.29 -12.24 -22.85
N GLY A 277 -5.62 -12.11 -22.76
CA GLY A 277 -6.25 -10.93 -22.19
C GLY A 277 -5.82 -10.57 -20.77
N PRO A 278 -5.88 -11.50 -19.81
CA PRO A 278 -5.41 -11.25 -18.44
C PRO A 278 -3.91 -10.95 -18.34
N ALA A 279 -3.09 -11.60 -19.18
CA ALA A 279 -1.65 -11.35 -19.22
C ALA A 279 -1.36 -9.93 -19.72
N LEU A 280 -1.99 -9.50 -20.83
CA LEU A 280 -1.87 -8.13 -21.32
C LEU A 280 -2.42 -7.11 -20.33
N ALA A 281 -3.52 -7.40 -19.65
CA ALA A 281 -4.07 -6.52 -18.61
C ALA A 281 -3.06 -6.27 -17.49
N SER A 282 -2.37 -7.31 -17.03
CA SER A 282 -1.31 -7.17 -16.03
C SER A 282 -0.11 -6.36 -16.52
N MET A 283 0.17 -6.36 -17.83
CA MET A 283 1.23 -5.55 -18.43
C MET A 283 0.86 -4.07 -18.57
N LEU A 284 -0.43 -3.72 -18.62
CA LEU A 284 -0.88 -2.33 -18.82
C LEU A 284 -0.31 -1.37 -17.80
N ILE A 285 -0.19 -1.79 -16.53
CA ILE A 285 0.35 -0.96 -15.45
C ILE A 285 1.81 -0.61 -15.73
N TYR A 286 2.60 -1.57 -16.17
CA TYR A 286 4.03 -1.36 -16.47
C TYR A 286 4.22 -0.56 -17.74
N ILE A 287 3.37 -0.76 -18.76
CA ILE A 287 3.35 0.05 -19.98
C ILE A 287 2.98 1.50 -19.63
N LEU A 288 1.98 1.69 -18.77
CA LEU A 288 1.61 3.02 -18.26
C LEU A 288 2.78 3.69 -17.54
N MET A 289 3.46 2.95 -16.65
CA MET A 289 4.63 3.45 -15.93
C MET A 289 5.74 3.86 -16.90
N ALA A 290 6.10 3.00 -17.85
CA ALA A 290 7.10 3.29 -18.85
C ALA A 290 6.73 4.52 -19.70
N GLY A 291 5.47 4.60 -20.15
CA GLY A 291 4.96 5.76 -20.89
C GLY A 291 5.08 7.06 -20.09
N ILE A 292 4.65 7.04 -18.83
CA ILE A 292 4.76 8.24 -17.97
C ILE A 292 6.23 8.64 -17.79
N LEU A 293 7.14 7.70 -17.54
CA LEU A 293 8.57 8.01 -17.35
C LEU A 293 9.24 8.57 -18.60
N VAL A 294 8.83 8.14 -19.79
CA VAL A 294 9.32 8.71 -21.06
C VAL A 294 8.97 10.19 -21.18
N PHE A 295 7.73 10.59 -20.83
CA PHE A 295 7.27 11.98 -20.94
C PHE A 295 7.54 12.81 -19.68
N ARG A 296 7.56 12.17 -18.51
CA ARG A 296 7.74 12.78 -17.19
C ARG A 296 8.71 11.95 -16.33
N PRO A 297 10.03 12.05 -16.54
CA PRO A 297 11.03 11.18 -15.88
C PRO A 297 11.07 11.32 -14.34
N ARG A 298 10.51 12.41 -13.78
CA ARG A 298 10.38 12.63 -12.33
C ARG A 298 9.02 12.23 -11.77
N GLY A 299 8.17 11.53 -12.55
CA GLY A 299 6.80 11.23 -12.21
C GLY A 299 5.83 12.39 -12.46
N LEU A 300 4.52 12.16 -12.17
CA LEU A 300 3.45 13.13 -12.46
C LEU A 300 3.54 14.38 -11.57
N PHE A 301 3.91 14.21 -10.30
CA PHE A 301 3.96 15.28 -9.30
C PHE A 301 5.25 15.14 -8.46
N PRO A 302 6.42 15.50 -9.01
CA PRO A 302 7.67 15.39 -8.27
C PRO A 302 7.61 16.19 -6.97
N ALA A 303 8.22 15.64 -5.89
CA ALA A 303 8.41 16.39 -4.68
C ALA A 303 9.19 17.67 -5.01
N ARG A 304 8.76 18.81 -4.48
CA ARG A 304 9.50 20.06 -4.60
C ARG A 304 10.79 19.90 -3.79
N THR A 305 11.90 19.63 -4.47
CA THR A 305 13.23 19.91 -3.92
C THR A 305 13.33 21.43 -3.87
N GLY A 306 13.30 21.98 -2.66
CA GLY A 306 13.50 23.41 -2.42
C GLY A 306 14.89 23.86 -2.82
#